data_e7840efde37e2e8d85992d96ccbedf7d
#
_entry.id   e7840efde37e2e8d85992d96ccbedf7d
#
_cell.length_a   1.000
_cell.length_b   1.000
_cell.length_c   1.000
_cell.angle_alpha   90.00
_cell.angle_beta   90.00
_cell.angle_gamma   90.00
#
_symmetry.space_group_name_H-M   'P 1'
#
loop_
_entity.id
_entity.type
_entity.pdbx_description
1 polymer ?
#
loop_
_entity_poly.entity_id
_entity_poly.type
_entity_poly.pdbx_seq_one_letter_code
_entity_poly.pdbx_strand_id
1 'polypeptide(L)'
;MNRYPAIILLLSTLFLNSCITTPATTVTAINASNDRRTGGEYIDNRTLQIRLLAWTVEDEKLDDSNLSFLSFQKKLLIVGQVDSSETQSYVKEYIQRKYPQVGQIIDEMTIGKTASILEKAKDIAITSQVEILLFDQEVVKPTHVNVITEQSTVYLLGNVTTRESDAAVKQVKKAKGVKQIIKHFKILQEIPQNEIDAQKAKEEKEKADQIRAEKLKEIEQKKEELKRQLRELGQPEGTPF
;
A
#
# COMPACT_ATOMS: atom_id res chain seq x y z
N MET A 1 -52.94 -9.55 -14.17
CA MET A 1 -52.38 -10.80 -13.68
C MET A 1 -50.87 -10.74 -13.92
N ASN A 2 -50.09 -10.40 -12.87
CA ASN A 2 -48.67 -10.07 -12.94
C ASN A 2 -47.80 -11.36 -12.89
N ARG A 3 -47.09 -11.65 -13.97
CA ARG A 3 -46.19 -12.81 -14.12
C ARG A 3 -44.72 -12.47 -13.81
N TYR A 4 -44.40 -11.33 -13.16
CA TYR A 4 -43.03 -10.84 -12.94
C TYR A 4 -42.41 -11.00 -11.55
N PRO A 5 -43.14 -11.44 -10.48
CA PRO A 5 -42.49 -11.58 -9.18
C PRO A 5 -41.50 -12.78 -9.08
N ALA A 6 -41.71 -13.82 -9.92
CA ALA A 6 -40.84 -15.01 -9.86
C ALA A 6 -39.45 -14.81 -10.50
N ILE A 7 -39.34 -13.90 -11.48
CA ILE A 7 -38.07 -13.62 -12.16
C ILE A 7 -37.16 -12.73 -11.30
N ILE A 8 -37.75 -11.82 -10.55
CA ILE A 8 -37.00 -10.94 -9.63
C ILE A 8 -36.44 -11.73 -8.45
N LEU A 9 -37.17 -12.74 -7.98
CA LEU A 9 -36.66 -13.61 -6.89
C LEU A 9 -35.52 -14.55 -7.34
N LEU A 10 -35.50 -14.95 -8.62
CA LEU A 10 -34.45 -15.82 -9.18
C LEU A 10 -33.14 -15.06 -9.45
N LEU A 11 -33.20 -13.75 -9.74
CA LEU A 11 -32.02 -12.90 -9.95
C LEU A 11 -31.33 -12.52 -8.63
N SER A 12 -32.06 -12.46 -7.51
CA SER A 12 -31.50 -12.10 -6.21
C SER A 12 -30.68 -13.22 -5.56
N THR A 13 -30.85 -14.49 -5.98
CA THR A 13 -30.11 -15.63 -5.43
C THR A 13 -28.77 -15.88 -6.12
N LEU A 14 -28.50 -15.24 -7.26
CA LEU A 14 -27.22 -15.39 -7.96
C LEU A 14 -26.08 -14.52 -7.38
N PHE A 15 -26.40 -13.51 -6.56
CA PHE A 15 -25.39 -12.62 -5.97
C PHE A 15 -24.89 -13.03 -4.58
N LEU A 16 -25.44 -14.09 -3.98
CA LEU A 16 -25.09 -14.50 -2.61
C LEU A 16 -24.00 -15.59 -2.52
N ASN A 17 -23.51 -16.12 -3.64
CA ASN A 17 -22.43 -17.12 -3.63
C ASN A 17 -21.04 -16.56 -3.96
N SER A 18 -20.86 -15.22 -3.99
CA SER A 18 -19.55 -14.59 -4.14
C SER A 18 -18.94 -14.22 -2.77
N CYS A 19 -19.23 -14.95 -1.71
CA CYS A 19 -18.45 -14.93 -0.48
C CYS A 19 -17.33 -15.97 -0.57
N ILE A 20 -16.25 -15.64 -1.27
CA ILE A 20 -14.98 -15.40 -0.62
C ILE A 20 -14.48 -16.53 0.25
N THR A 21 -13.67 -17.33 -0.37
CA THR A 21 -12.49 -17.86 0.30
C THR A 21 -11.26 -17.36 -0.43
N THR A 22 -10.95 -16.08 -0.30
CA THR A 22 -9.57 -15.62 -0.46
C THR A 22 -8.90 -15.88 0.88
N PRO A 23 -7.94 -16.80 0.96
CA PRO A 23 -7.19 -16.97 2.18
C PRO A 23 -6.48 -15.65 2.47
N ALA A 24 -6.72 -15.08 3.64
CA ALA A 24 -6.08 -13.87 4.16
C ALA A 24 -4.53 -13.95 4.20
N THR A 25 -3.98 -15.06 3.78
CA THR A 25 -2.55 -15.37 3.74
C THR A 25 -1.81 -14.80 2.53
N THR A 26 -2.50 -14.40 1.45
CA THR A 26 -1.81 -13.93 0.24
C THR A 26 -1.52 -12.42 0.23
N VAL A 27 -2.23 -11.61 1.01
CA VAL A 27 -2.01 -10.15 1.03
C VAL A 27 -0.82 -9.77 1.92
N THR A 28 -0.51 -10.57 2.94
CA THR A 28 0.62 -10.31 3.86
C THR A 28 1.99 -10.70 3.30
N ALA A 29 2.03 -11.61 2.33
CA ALA A 29 3.32 -12.11 1.80
C ALA A 29 3.99 -11.18 0.79
N ILE A 30 3.25 -10.27 0.16
CA ILE A 30 3.77 -9.48 -0.97
C ILE A 30 4.64 -8.30 -0.52
N ASN A 31 4.47 -7.80 0.71
CA ASN A 31 5.15 -6.58 1.15
C ASN A 31 6.08 -6.73 2.37
N ALA A 32 6.09 -7.89 3.05
CA ALA A 32 6.84 -8.06 4.30
C ALA A 32 8.37 -7.95 4.12
N SER A 33 8.91 -8.27 2.96
CA SER A 33 10.36 -8.23 2.69
C SER A 33 10.91 -6.82 2.39
N ASN A 34 10.03 -5.86 2.10
CA ASN A 34 10.43 -4.50 1.71
C ASN A 34 9.88 -3.41 2.64
N ASP A 35 9.10 -3.75 3.65
CA ASP A 35 8.59 -2.79 4.63
C ASP A 35 9.57 -2.71 5.81
N ARG A 36 9.93 -1.49 6.21
CA ARG A 36 10.78 -1.23 7.38
C ARG A 36 10.03 -1.40 8.71
N ARG A 37 8.76 -1.76 8.64
CA ARG A 37 7.94 -2.17 9.79
C ARG A 37 7.88 -3.69 9.84
N THR A 38 7.72 -4.23 11.04
CA THR A 38 7.32 -5.62 11.18
C THR A 38 5.87 -5.81 10.72
N GLY A 39 5.49 -7.04 10.38
CA GLY A 39 4.09 -7.35 10.03
C GLY A 39 3.11 -6.98 11.16
N GLY A 40 3.51 -7.17 12.42
CA GLY A 40 2.74 -6.75 13.59
C GLY A 40 2.56 -5.23 13.63
N GLU A 41 3.65 -4.46 13.50
CA GLU A 41 3.58 -2.99 13.47
C GLU A 41 2.70 -2.46 12.33
N TYR A 42 2.71 -3.11 11.17
CA TYR A 42 1.83 -2.72 10.06
C TYR A 42 0.35 -2.89 10.43
N ILE A 43 0.00 -4.04 11.02
CA ILE A 43 -1.37 -4.34 11.46
C ILE A 43 -1.80 -3.39 12.59
N ASP A 44 -0.93 -3.16 13.56
CA ASP A 44 -1.20 -2.27 14.70
C ASP A 44 -1.43 -0.83 14.25
N ASN A 45 -0.59 -0.33 13.34
CA ASN A 45 -0.74 1.01 12.77
C ASN A 45 -2.06 1.15 12.02
N ARG A 46 -2.43 0.17 11.21
CA ARG A 46 -3.69 0.19 10.46
C ARG A 46 -4.90 0.11 11.37
N THR A 47 -4.85 -0.75 12.38
CA THR A 47 -5.90 -0.90 13.38
C THR A 47 -6.09 0.39 14.18
N LEU A 48 -5.01 1.06 14.58
CA LEU A 48 -5.07 2.34 15.26
C LEU A 48 -5.77 3.41 14.42
N GLN A 49 -5.41 3.53 13.14
CA GLN A 49 -6.05 4.48 12.22
C GLN A 49 -7.56 4.26 12.11
N ILE A 50 -7.98 3.00 11.93
CA ILE A 50 -9.40 2.63 11.83
C ILE A 50 -10.15 2.98 13.12
N ARG A 51 -9.58 2.67 14.29
CA ARG A 51 -10.19 2.98 15.57
C ARG A 51 -10.31 4.49 15.84
N LEU A 52 -9.30 5.25 15.42
CA LEU A 52 -9.34 6.71 15.54
C LEU A 52 -10.39 7.32 14.61
N LEU A 53 -10.50 6.83 13.37
CA LEU A 53 -11.55 7.27 12.44
C LEU A 53 -12.95 6.92 12.97
N ALA A 54 -13.15 5.72 13.50
CA ALA A 54 -14.42 5.34 14.11
C ALA A 54 -14.77 6.27 15.31
N TRP A 55 -13.79 6.54 16.16
CA TRP A 55 -13.99 7.46 17.28
C TRP A 55 -14.40 8.86 16.82
N THR A 56 -13.82 9.41 15.73
CA THR A 56 -14.23 10.74 15.25
C THR A 56 -15.66 10.81 14.72
N VAL A 57 -16.26 9.68 14.41
CA VAL A 57 -17.68 9.59 13.98
C VAL A 57 -18.61 9.37 15.18
N GLU A 58 -18.11 8.77 16.25
CA GLU A 58 -18.90 8.40 17.44
C GLU A 58 -18.93 9.51 18.50
N ASP A 59 -17.95 10.41 18.50
CA ASP A 59 -17.79 11.43 19.55
C ASP A 59 -18.40 12.78 19.10
N GLU A 60 -19.55 13.15 19.68
CA GLU A 60 -20.29 14.39 19.38
C GLU A 60 -19.43 15.67 19.49
N LYS A 61 -18.34 15.64 20.28
CA LYS A 61 -17.41 16.79 20.38
C LYS A 61 -16.61 17.00 19.10
N LEU A 62 -16.65 16.06 18.18
CA LEU A 62 -15.91 16.09 16.92
C LEU A 62 -16.81 16.26 15.69
N ASP A 63 -18.13 16.51 15.89
CA ASP A 63 -19.10 16.66 14.80
C ASP A 63 -18.71 17.79 13.83
N ASP A 64 -18.14 18.88 14.34
CA ASP A 64 -17.64 20.00 13.53
C ASP A 64 -16.18 19.87 13.14
N SER A 65 -15.62 18.67 13.26
CA SER A 65 -14.22 18.38 12.91
C SER A 65 -14.10 17.50 11.67
N ASN A 66 -12.97 17.61 10.99
CA ASN A 66 -12.59 16.71 9.92
C ASN A 66 -11.15 16.25 10.16
N LEU A 67 -10.99 15.06 10.69
CA LEU A 67 -9.68 14.55 11.10
C LEU A 67 -9.30 13.32 10.28
N SER A 68 -8.03 13.27 9.94
CA SER A 68 -7.39 12.13 9.30
C SER A 68 -6.12 11.76 10.04
N PHE A 69 -5.80 10.47 10.07
CA PHE A 69 -4.74 9.90 10.89
C PHE A 69 -3.80 9.07 10.03
N LEU A 70 -2.50 9.26 10.22
CA LEU A 70 -1.47 8.44 9.60
C LEU A 70 -0.52 7.92 10.68
N SER A 71 -0.54 6.62 10.92
CA SER A 71 0.30 5.97 11.91
C SER A 71 1.47 5.25 11.24
N PHE A 72 2.67 5.45 11.78
CA PHE A 72 3.88 4.76 11.35
C PHE A 72 4.77 4.47 12.55
N GLN A 73 4.93 3.20 12.90
CA GLN A 73 5.60 2.77 14.11
C GLN A 73 4.95 3.41 15.35
N LYS A 74 5.72 4.13 16.17
CA LYS A 74 5.20 4.82 17.37
C LYS A 74 4.82 6.29 17.12
N LYS A 75 4.79 6.73 15.85
CA LYS A 75 4.38 8.09 15.47
C LYS A 75 2.95 8.07 14.95
N LEU A 76 2.21 9.08 15.32
CA LEU A 76 0.86 9.36 14.81
C LEU A 76 0.81 10.80 14.33
N LEU A 77 0.64 10.96 13.03
CA LEU A 77 0.34 12.25 12.40
C LEU A 77 -1.17 12.45 12.41
N ILE A 78 -1.60 13.62 12.84
CA ILE A 78 -2.99 14.06 12.82
C ILE A 78 -3.06 15.27 11.91
N VAL A 79 -3.90 15.20 10.87
CA VAL A 79 -4.17 16.29 9.96
C VAL A 79 -5.66 16.58 9.89
N GLY A 80 -6.03 17.76 9.44
CA GLY A 80 -7.42 18.12 9.24
C GLY A 80 -7.83 19.39 9.98
N GLN A 81 -9.12 19.58 10.17
CA GLN A 81 -9.67 20.77 10.78
C GLN A 81 -10.46 20.43 12.04
N VAL A 82 -10.30 21.30 13.03
CA VAL A 82 -11.12 21.33 14.25
C VAL A 82 -11.72 22.74 14.40
N ASP A 83 -12.80 22.85 15.13
CA ASP A 83 -13.53 24.11 15.37
C ASP A 83 -12.78 25.05 16.32
N SER A 84 -12.03 24.50 17.29
CA SER A 84 -11.42 25.26 18.37
C SER A 84 -10.09 24.69 18.86
N SER A 85 -9.35 25.46 19.64
CA SER A 85 -8.14 25.03 20.35
C SER A 85 -8.43 24.03 21.46
N GLU A 86 -9.61 24.11 22.02
CA GLU A 86 -10.14 23.19 23.04
C GLU A 86 -10.32 21.81 22.43
N THR A 87 -10.95 21.73 21.27
CA THR A 87 -11.11 20.48 20.51
C THR A 87 -9.76 19.90 20.06
N GLN A 88 -8.84 20.75 19.60
CA GLN A 88 -7.49 20.32 19.26
C GLN A 88 -6.75 19.70 20.46
N SER A 89 -6.88 20.31 21.63
CA SER A 89 -6.30 19.78 22.88
C SER A 89 -6.98 18.49 23.30
N TYR A 90 -8.30 18.44 23.23
CA TYR A 90 -9.11 17.26 23.54
C TYR A 90 -8.68 16.05 22.71
N VAL A 91 -8.50 16.22 21.41
CA VAL A 91 -8.04 15.14 20.50
C VAL A 91 -6.70 14.57 20.96
N LYS A 92 -5.73 15.43 21.25
CA LYS A 92 -4.40 14.99 21.70
C LYS A 92 -4.44 14.27 23.04
N GLU A 93 -5.16 14.82 24.02
CA GLU A 93 -5.31 14.23 25.35
C GLU A 93 -6.04 12.88 25.29
N TYR A 94 -7.10 12.76 24.51
CA TYR A 94 -7.80 11.50 24.32
C TYR A 94 -6.85 10.44 23.78
N ILE A 95 -6.08 10.74 22.72
CA ILE A 95 -5.16 9.81 22.09
C ILE A 95 -4.06 9.40 23.07
N GLN A 96 -3.46 10.34 23.78
CA GLN A 96 -2.40 10.05 24.77
C GLN A 96 -2.89 9.13 25.87
N ARG A 97 -4.12 9.35 26.36
CA ARG A 97 -4.71 8.54 27.44
C ARG A 97 -5.15 7.16 26.96
N LYS A 98 -5.77 7.09 25.78
CA LYS A 98 -6.38 5.86 25.26
C LYS A 98 -5.37 4.94 24.56
N TYR A 99 -4.33 5.52 23.98
CA TYR A 99 -3.34 4.82 23.16
C TYR A 99 -1.90 5.13 23.61
N PRO A 100 -1.50 4.69 24.82
CA PRO A 100 -0.19 5.01 25.40
C PRO A 100 0.98 4.43 24.60
N GLN A 101 0.73 3.47 23.69
CA GLN A 101 1.72 2.96 22.75
C GLN A 101 2.13 3.97 21.68
N VAL A 102 1.36 5.04 21.44
CA VAL A 102 1.73 6.17 20.58
C VAL A 102 2.82 6.97 21.29
N GLY A 103 4.04 6.87 20.81
CA GLY A 103 5.19 7.54 21.44
C GLY A 103 5.33 9.01 21.05
N GLN A 104 4.84 9.39 19.85
CA GLN A 104 4.89 10.76 19.36
C GLN A 104 3.62 11.10 18.57
N ILE A 105 2.94 12.16 18.98
CA ILE A 105 1.87 12.80 18.19
C ILE A 105 2.49 13.96 17.41
N ILE A 106 2.27 13.96 16.09
CA ILE A 106 2.62 15.04 15.18
C ILE A 106 1.31 15.75 14.86
N ASP A 107 1.16 16.95 15.38
CA ASP A 107 -0.07 17.73 15.29
C ASP A 107 0.02 18.73 14.14
N GLU A 108 -0.68 18.44 13.07
CA GLU A 108 -0.86 19.29 11.88
C GLU A 108 -2.35 19.64 11.69
N MET A 109 -3.11 19.62 12.79
CA MET A 109 -4.50 20.08 12.79
C MET A 109 -4.54 21.62 12.63
N THR A 110 -5.52 22.11 11.90
CA THR A 110 -5.80 23.54 11.75
C THR A 110 -7.14 23.89 12.39
N ILE A 111 -7.22 25.07 12.99
CA ILE A 111 -8.48 25.58 13.52
C ILE A 111 -9.21 26.30 12.40
N GLY A 112 -10.42 25.88 12.08
CA GLY A 112 -11.20 26.49 11.02
C GLY A 112 -12.30 25.61 10.46
N LYS A 113 -12.90 26.09 9.37
CA LYS A 113 -13.97 25.36 8.71
C LYS A 113 -13.49 24.03 8.12
N THR A 114 -14.28 23.00 8.31
CA THR A 114 -14.05 21.67 7.73
C THR A 114 -14.05 21.69 6.21
N ALA A 115 -13.21 20.86 5.61
CA ALA A 115 -13.12 20.70 4.16
C ALA A 115 -14.45 20.17 3.59
N SER A 116 -14.86 20.74 2.47
CA SER A 116 -16.03 20.28 1.72
C SER A 116 -15.79 18.90 1.10
N ILE A 117 -16.87 18.22 0.71
CA ILE A 117 -16.80 16.91 0.03
C ILE A 117 -15.93 16.99 -1.24
N LEU A 118 -16.00 18.10 -1.98
CA LEU A 118 -15.20 18.28 -3.19
C LEU A 118 -13.71 18.44 -2.88
N GLU A 119 -13.37 19.16 -1.82
CA GLU A 119 -11.98 19.31 -1.35
C GLU A 119 -11.42 17.95 -0.90
N LYS A 120 -12.19 17.18 -0.11
CA LYS A 120 -11.81 15.83 0.30
C LYS A 120 -11.59 14.90 -0.91
N ALA A 121 -12.47 14.93 -1.90
CA ALA A 121 -12.33 14.14 -3.12
C ALA A 121 -11.06 14.53 -3.91
N LYS A 122 -10.74 15.83 -3.96
CA LYS A 122 -9.51 16.33 -4.57
C LYS A 122 -8.27 15.83 -3.82
N ASP A 123 -8.26 15.86 -2.49
CA ASP A 123 -7.14 15.40 -1.68
C ASP A 123 -6.91 13.89 -1.83
N ILE A 124 -7.99 13.09 -1.91
CA ILE A 124 -7.89 11.65 -2.24
C ILE A 124 -7.26 11.45 -3.62
N ALA A 125 -7.64 12.24 -4.63
CA ALA A 125 -7.07 12.15 -5.97
C ALA A 125 -5.57 12.54 -5.98
N ILE A 126 -5.18 13.54 -5.21
CA ILE A 126 -3.76 13.92 -5.04
C ILE A 126 -2.98 12.78 -4.36
N THR A 127 -3.49 12.25 -3.26
CA THR A 127 -2.86 11.11 -2.55
C THR A 127 -2.64 9.94 -3.50
N SER A 128 -3.66 9.54 -4.25
CA SER A 128 -3.56 8.44 -5.23
C SER A 128 -2.52 8.70 -6.31
N GLN A 129 -2.44 9.94 -6.85
CA GLN A 129 -1.40 10.31 -7.79
C GLN A 129 0.00 10.19 -7.19
N VAL A 130 0.18 10.68 -5.95
CA VAL A 130 1.47 10.63 -5.24
C VAL A 130 1.89 9.18 -5.00
N GLU A 131 0.97 8.32 -4.55
CA GLU A 131 1.24 6.90 -4.34
C GLU A 131 1.68 6.20 -5.63
N ILE A 132 1.03 6.47 -6.77
CA ILE A 132 1.43 5.94 -8.09
C ILE A 132 2.83 6.44 -8.46
N LEU A 133 3.12 7.73 -8.30
CA LEU A 133 4.41 8.32 -8.60
C LEU A 133 5.55 7.78 -7.72
N LEU A 134 5.24 7.40 -6.49
CA LEU A 134 6.18 6.76 -5.56
C LEU A 134 6.34 5.27 -5.88
N PHE A 135 5.31 4.61 -6.39
CA PHE A 135 5.37 3.20 -6.78
C PHE A 135 6.31 2.96 -7.97
N ASP A 136 6.29 3.86 -8.94
CA ASP A 136 7.10 3.77 -10.16
C ASP A 136 8.54 4.28 -9.94
N GLN A 137 9.16 3.90 -8.81
CA GLN A 137 10.49 4.35 -8.45
C GLN A 137 11.40 3.22 -7.99
N GLU A 138 12.65 3.24 -8.50
CA GLU A 138 13.70 2.31 -8.04
C GLU A 138 14.33 2.72 -6.70
N VAL A 139 14.39 4.03 -6.42
CA VAL A 139 15.10 4.57 -5.26
C VAL A 139 14.26 4.53 -3.99
N VAL A 140 12.95 4.78 -4.12
CA VAL A 140 12.03 4.84 -2.98
C VAL A 140 11.06 3.68 -3.08
N LYS A 141 11.07 2.80 -2.09
CA LYS A 141 10.04 1.76 -2.01
C LYS A 141 8.75 2.38 -1.46
N PRO A 142 7.58 2.08 -2.04
CA PRO A 142 6.30 2.64 -1.59
C PRO A 142 6.00 2.38 -0.10
N THR A 143 6.50 1.28 0.44
CA THR A 143 6.36 0.89 1.84
C THR A 143 7.17 1.74 2.83
N HIS A 144 8.17 2.49 2.34
CA HIS A 144 9.01 3.34 3.18
C HIS A 144 8.40 4.72 3.46
N VAL A 145 7.45 5.13 2.62
CA VAL A 145 6.81 6.45 2.67
C VAL A 145 5.30 6.29 2.71
N ASN A 146 4.69 6.78 3.77
CA ASN A 146 3.24 6.86 3.89
C ASN A 146 2.81 8.28 3.56
N VAL A 147 1.69 8.40 2.87
CA VAL A 147 1.19 9.64 2.31
C VAL A 147 -0.22 9.91 2.81
N ILE A 148 -0.49 11.15 3.15
CA ILE A 148 -1.84 11.68 3.33
C ILE A 148 -1.88 13.09 2.77
N THR A 149 -3.00 13.48 2.17
CA THR A 149 -3.20 14.84 1.67
C THR A 149 -4.36 15.48 2.40
N GLU A 150 -4.16 16.72 2.83
CA GLU A 150 -5.18 17.55 3.45
C GLU A 150 -5.07 18.98 2.92
N GLN A 151 -6.16 19.55 2.42
CA GLN A 151 -6.22 20.88 1.80
C GLN A 151 -5.12 21.14 0.75
N SER A 152 -4.86 20.13 -0.09
CA SER A 152 -3.79 20.13 -1.12
C SER A 152 -2.37 20.18 -0.56
N THR A 153 -2.18 20.02 0.75
CA THR A 153 -0.89 19.80 1.41
C THR A 153 -0.63 18.31 1.52
N VAL A 154 0.47 17.84 0.96
CA VAL A 154 0.91 16.45 1.03
C VAL A 154 1.82 16.26 2.22
N TYR A 155 1.44 15.40 3.13
CA TYR A 155 2.22 15.01 4.29
C TYR A 155 2.88 13.66 4.03
N LEU A 156 4.17 13.58 4.27
CA LEU A 156 4.98 12.37 4.07
C LEU A 156 5.54 11.90 5.41
N LEU A 157 5.22 10.67 5.80
CA LEU A 157 5.66 10.05 7.03
C LEU A 157 6.38 8.73 6.75
N GLY A 158 7.54 8.51 7.35
CA GLY A 158 8.28 7.27 7.14
C GLY A 158 9.71 7.29 7.67
N ASN A 159 10.42 6.19 7.49
CA ASN A 159 11.84 6.08 7.77
C ASN A 159 12.58 5.93 6.44
N VAL A 160 13.38 6.91 6.08
CA VAL A 160 14.03 6.99 4.77
C VAL A 160 15.46 7.49 4.91
N THR A 161 16.33 7.11 3.98
CA THR A 161 17.63 7.76 3.83
C THR A 161 17.47 9.14 3.23
N THR A 162 18.50 9.98 3.30
CA THR A 162 18.50 11.30 2.65
C THR A 162 18.21 11.19 1.16
N ARG A 163 18.84 10.23 0.47
CA ARG A 163 18.63 9.98 -0.97
C ARG A 163 17.17 9.61 -1.28
N GLU A 164 16.56 8.76 -0.48
CA GLU A 164 15.15 8.37 -0.63
C GLU A 164 14.20 9.55 -0.35
N SER A 165 14.49 10.35 0.69
CA SER A 165 13.73 11.56 1.00
C SER A 165 13.70 12.53 -0.18
N ASP A 166 14.86 12.80 -0.78
CA ASP A 166 14.97 13.71 -1.91
C ASP A 166 14.28 13.17 -3.17
N ALA A 167 14.43 11.87 -3.42
CA ALA A 167 13.74 11.19 -4.51
C ALA A 167 12.22 11.24 -4.34
N ALA A 168 11.71 10.95 -3.12
CA ALA A 168 10.29 11.03 -2.82
C ALA A 168 9.72 12.43 -3.08
N VAL A 169 10.37 13.47 -2.56
CA VAL A 169 9.94 14.86 -2.78
C VAL A 169 9.95 15.24 -4.25
N LYS A 170 10.97 14.79 -5.00
CA LYS A 170 11.06 15.03 -6.45
C LYS A 170 9.87 14.42 -7.20
N GLN A 171 9.39 13.26 -6.77
CA GLN A 171 8.21 12.63 -7.39
C GLN A 171 6.92 13.34 -6.97
N VAL A 172 6.74 13.61 -5.68
CA VAL A 172 5.54 14.31 -5.17
C VAL A 172 5.33 15.66 -5.87
N LYS A 173 6.40 16.39 -6.18
CA LYS A 173 6.33 17.64 -6.95
C LYS A 173 5.73 17.51 -8.35
N LYS A 174 5.66 16.30 -8.92
CA LYS A 174 5.05 16.06 -10.24
C LYS A 174 3.52 15.88 -10.14
N ALA A 175 2.99 15.62 -8.96
CA ALA A 175 1.55 15.43 -8.77
C ALA A 175 0.81 16.76 -8.96
N LYS A 176 -0.27 16.73 -9.74
CA LYS A 176 -1.10 17.90 -10.01
C LYS A 176 -1.94 18.27 -8.80
N GLY A 177 -2.00 19.55 -8.50
CA GLY A 177 -2.84 20.07 -7.43
C GLY A 177 -2.18 20.14 -6.06
N VAL A 178 -0.95 19.65 -5.91
CA VAL A 178 -0.15 19.81 -4.69
C VAL A 178 0.24 21.27 -4.52
N LYS A 179 -0.08 21.86 -3.37
CA LYS A 179 0.30 23.23 -2.99
C LYS A 179 1.51 23.25 -2.07
N GLN A 180 1.59 22.28 -1.17
CA GLN A 180 2.64 22.20 -0.17
C GLN A 180 3.03 20.73 0.08
N ILE A 181 4.29 20.51 0.47
CA ILE A 181 4.81 19.20 0.87
C ILE A 181 5.44 19.36 2.24
N ILE A 182 4.95 18.59 3.22
CA ILE A 182 5.48 18.55 4.58
C ILE A 182 6.06 17.16 4.83
N LYS A 183 7.30 17.12 5.32
CA LYS A 183 8.03 15.87 5.58
C LYS A 183 8.16 15.62 7.07
N HIS A 184 7.67 14.49 7.53
CA HIS A 184 7.86 13.98 8.89
C HIS A 184 8.71 12.70 8.87
N PHE A 185 9.74 12.69 8.05
CA PHE A 185 10.65 11.57 7.92
C PHE A 185 11.59 11.43 9.13
N LYS A 186 11.84 10.20 9.53
CA LYS A 186 13.04 9.85 10.28
C LYS A 186 14.13 9.52 9.28
N ILE A 187 15.19 10.32 9.26
CA ILE A 187 16.33 10.08 8.37
C ILE A 187 17.20 8.98 8.92
N LEU A 188 17.41 7.94 8.12
CA LEU A 188 18.33 6.85 8.38
C LEU A 188 19.70 7.19 7.80
N GLN A 189 20.74 6.89 8.55
CA GLN A 189 22.13 7.08 8.09
C GLN A 189 22.49 6.09 6.99
N GLU A 190 21.97 4.86 7.11
CA GLU A 190 22.23 3.75 6.18
C GLU A 190 20.94 2.95 5.95
N ILE A 191 20.91 2.19 4.86
CA ILE A 191 19.85 1.22 4.58
C ILE A 191 19.97 0.09 5.62
N PRO A 192 18.89 -0.33 6.29
CA PRO A 192 18.90 -1.42 7.24
C PRO A 192 19.48 -2.71 6.65
N GLN A 193 20.34 -3.40 7.42
CA GLN A 193 21.05 -4.60 6.95
C GLN A 193 20.11 -5.71 6.47
N ASN A 194 18.99 -5.91 7.18
CA ASN A 194 17.97 -6.88 6.78
C ASN A 194 17.36 -6.60 5.40
N GLU A 195 17.29 -5.34 4.97
CA GLU A 195 16.82 -4.96 3.65
C GLU A 195 17.86 -5.26 2.57
N ILE A 196 19.13 -5.02 2.87
CA ILE A 196 20.26 -5.38 1.98
C ILE A 196 20.30 -6.90 1.78
N ASP A 197 20.16 -7.67 2.86
CA ASP A 197 20.17 -9.12 2.82
C ASP A 197 18.97 -9.69 2.07
N ALA A 198 17.79 -9.12 2.26
CA ALA A 198 16.59 -9.51 1.53
C ALA A 198 16.71 -9.23 0.02
N GLN A 199 17.34 -8.11 -0.35
CA GLN A 199 17.57 -7.79 -1.76
C GLN A 199 18.57 -8.75 -2.40
N LYS A 200 19.68 -9.07 -1.73
CA LYS A 200 20.65 -10.06 -2.21
C LYS A 200 20.01 -11.44 -2.40
N ALA A 201 19.22 -11.90 -1.41
CA ALA A 201 18.52 -13.18 -1.51
C ALA A 201 17.52 -13.22 -2.69
N LYS A 202 16.85 -12.09 -2.97
CA LYS A 202 15.97 -11.97 -4.13
C LYS A 202 16.74 -12.07 -5.44
N GLU A 203 17.86 -11.34 -5.58
CA GLU A 203 18.71 -11.37 -6.77
C GLU A 203 19.30 -12.77 -7.02
N GLU A 204 19.74 -13.46 -5.96
CA GLU A 204 20.24 -14.84 -6.05
C GLU A 204 19.14 -15.80 -6.51
N LYS A 205 17.93 -15.65 -5.99
CA LYS A 205 16.78 -16.45 -6.42
C LYS A 205 16.42 -16.21 -7.88
N GLU A 206 16.35 -14.96 -8.31
CA GLU A 206 16.06 -14.60 -9.70
C GLU A 206 17.11 -15.18 -10.67
N LYS A 207 18.39 -15.13 -10.31
CA LYS A 207 19.47 -15.76 -11.08
C LYS A 207 19.30 -17.29 -11.13
N ALA A 208 18.97 -17.92 -10.01
CA ALA A 208 18.74 -19.36 -9.97
C ALA A 208 17.53 -19.77 -10.83
N ASP A 209 16.44 -19.00 -10.77
CA ASP A 209 15.24 -19.24 -11.59
C ASP A 209 15.53 -19.05 -13.10
N GLN A 210 16.34 -18.06 -13.48
CA GLN A 210 16.78 -17.87 -14.87
C GLN A 210 17.60 -19.06 -15.38
N ILE A 211 18.61 -19.52 -14.60
CA ILE A 211 19.42 -20.69 -14.95
C ILE A 211 18.55 -21.94 -15.07
N ARG A 212 17.57 -22.09 -14.19
CA ARG A 212 16.62 -23.22 -14.25
C ARG A 212 15.75 -23.18 -15.51
N ALA A 213 15.25 -22.01 -15.86
CA ALA A 213 14.45 -21.80 -17.08
C ALA A 213 15.24 -22.09 -18.35
N GLU A 214 16.53 -21.68 -18.39
CA GLU A 214 17.43 -21.95 -19.51
C GLU A 214 17.70 -23.46 -19.68
N LYS A 215 18.01 -24.14 -18.59
CA LYS A 215 18.19 -25.61 -18.59
C LYS A 215 16.94 -26.36 -19.03
N LEU A 216 15.75 -25.92 -18.63
CA LEU A 216 14.51 -26.52 -19.08
C LEU A 216 14.31 -26.36 -20.58
N LYS A 217 14.62 -25.20 -21.16
CA LYS A 217 14.58 -24.97 -22.61
C LYS A 217 15.56 -25.88 -23.37
N GLU A 218 16.79 -26.02 -22.86
CA GLU A 218 17.78 -26.94 -23.47
C GLU A 218 17.30 -28.40 -23.46
N ILE A 219 16.70 -28.84 -22.32
CA ILE A 219 16.16 -30.19 -22.22
C ILE A 219 15.00 -30.40 -23.20
N GLU A 220 14.12 -29.41 -23.34
CA GLU A 220 12.99 -29.49 -24.26
C GLU A 220 13.45 -29.53 -25.73
N GLN A 221 14.44 -28.73 -26.08
CA GLN A 221 15.07 -28.75 -27.42
C GLN A 221 15.71 -30.11 -27.70
N LYS A 222 16.48 -30.68 -26.76
CA LYS A 222 17.06 -32.02 -26.91
C LYS A 222 15.99 -33.10 -27.05
N LYS A 223 14.91 -32.98 -26.30
CA LYS A 223 13.76 -33.94 -26.38
C LYS A 223 13.10 -33.91 -27.76
N GLU A 224 12.87 -32.74 -28.32
CA GLU A 224 12.29 -32.59 -29.66
C GLU A 224 13.25 -33.10 -30.76
N GLU A 225 14.53 -32.83 -30.60
CA GLU A 225 15.56 -33.33 -31.52
C GLU A 225 15.60 -34.88 -31.50
N LEU A 226 15.58 -35.48 -30.30
CA LEU A 226 15.58 -36.90 -30.15
C LEU A 226 14.30 -37.58 -30.74
N LYS A 227 13.16 -36.92 -30.59
CA LYS A 227 11.90 -37.34 -31.22
C LYS A 227 11.99 -37.28 -32.77
N ARG A 228 12.67 -36.29 -33.30
CA ARG A 228 12.89 -36.18 -34.74
C ARG A 228 13.75 -37.35 -35.25
N GLN A 229 14.88 -37.59 -34.58
CA GLN A 229 15.78 -38.70 -34.94
C GLN A 229 15.07 -40.06 -34.83
N LEU A 230 14.25 -40.31 -33.82
CA LEU A 230 13.46 -41.53 -33.71
C LEU A 230 12.46 -41.69 -34.85
N ARG A 231 11.84 -40.62 -35.33
CA ARG A 231 10.95 -40.66 -36.50
C ARG A 231 11.70 -40.98 -37.79
N GLU A 232 12.88 -40.44 -37.95
CA GLU A 232 13.74 -40.72 -39.13
C GLU A 232 14.21 -42.16 -39.16
N LEU A 233 14.54 -42.75 -37.99
CA LEU A 233 14.94 -44.17 -37.89
C LEU A 233 13.78 -45.15 -38.02
N GLY A 234 12.56 -44.73 -37.71
CA GLY A 234 11.35 -45.56 -37.73
C GLY A 234 10.63 -45.59 -39.12
N GLN A 235 11.08 -44.85 -40.13
CA GLN A 235 10.54 -44.95 -41.47
C GLN A 235 11.16 -46.18 -42.18
N PRO A 236 10.37 -47.20 -42.57
CA PRO A 236 10.87 -48.30 -43.35
C PRO A 236 11.32 -47.72 -44.72
N GLU A 237 12.56 -48.01 -45.09
CA GLU A 237 13.02 -47.74 -46.44
C GLU A 237 12.05 -48.36 -47.42
N GLY A 238 11.37 -47.51 -48.19
CA GLY A 238 10.41 -47.98 -49.20
C GLY A 238 11.14 -48.86 -50.18
N THR A 239 10.80 -50.16 -50.20
CA THR A 239 11.15 -51.05 -51.31
C THR A 239 10.45 -50.52 -52.56
N PRO A 240 11.16 -50.14 -53.61
CA PRO A 240 10.53 -49.83 -54.87
C PRO A 240 10.10 -51.16 -55.52
N PHE A 241 8.84 -51.27 -55.84
CA PHE A 241 8.32 -52.23 -56.80
C PHE A 241 8.35 -51.61 -58.19
#